data_b280f13a11b2383665e5d4cd31532538
#
_entry.id   b280f13a11b2383665e5d4cd31532538
#
_cell.length_a   1.000
_cell.length_b   1.000
_cell.length_c   1.000
_cell.angle_alpha   90.00
_cell.angle_beta   90.00
_cell.angle_gamma   90.00
#
_symmetry.space_group_name_H-M   'P 1'
#
loop_
_entity.id
_entity.type
_entity.pdbx_description
1 polymer ?
#
loop_
_entity_poly.entity_id
_entity_poly.type
_entity_poly.pdbx_seq_one_letter_code
_entity_poly.pdbx_strand_id
1 'polypeptide(L)'
;PIIETQGGDVSAFVPTNVISITDGQIFLESDLFNSGIRPAVNAGLSVSRVGGAAQTKIIKKLGGGIRLDLAQYRELAAFAQFASDLDEATRKQIERGQRVTELMKQDQYSPMSVAQMAVSLYAANEGFLDDLEINKVRDFEDALQLYLGSEQSALMTKINEKGDFSDEIKQGI
;
A
#
# COMPACT_ATOMS: atom_id res chain seq x y z
N PRO A 1 -13.32 -2.29 17.99
CA PRO A 1 -12.69 -1.57 19.11
C PRO A 1 -11.31 -1.04 18.75
N ILE A 2 -10.86 -0.02 19.42
CA ILE A 2 -9.47 0.46 19.39
C ILE A 2 -8.82 0.01 20.68
N ILE A 3 -7.68 -0.67 20.56
CA ILE A 3 -6.95 -1.22 21.72
C ILE A 3 -5.55 -0.64 21.72
N GLU A 4 -5.16 -0.08 22.85
CA GLU A 4 -3.80 0.38 23.07
C GLU A 4 -2.92 -0.77 23.55
N THR A 5 -1.75 -0.92 22.95
CA THR A 5 -0.72 -1.86 23.40
C THR A 5 0.27 -1.15 24.30
N GLN A 6 0.71 -1.81 25.37
CA GLN A 6 1.75 -1.28 26.27
C GLN A 6 3.13 -1.62 25.68
N GLY A 7 3.87 -0.60 25.23
CA GLY A 7 5.18 -0.78 24.64
C GLY A 7 5.20 -1.61 23.35
N GLY A 8 4.07 -1.69 22.63
CA GLY A 8 3.95 -2.51 21.41
C GLY A 8 3.74 -4.01 21.67
N ASP A 9 3.54 -4.44 22.92
CA ASP A 9 3.34 -5.85 23.27
C ASP A 9 1.94 -6.33 22.86
N VAL A 10 1.87 -7.05 21.74
CA VAL A 10 0.64 -7.70 21.25
C VAL A 10 0.38 -9.06 21.87
N SER A 11 1.34 -9.60 22.63
CA SER A 11 1.20 -10.89 23.30
C SER A 11 0.52 -10.79 24.67
N ALA A 12 0.32 -9.57 25.16
CA ALA A 12 -0.37 -9.31 26.41
C ALA A 12 -1.83 -9.85 26.39
N PHE A 13 -2.40 -10.04 27.58
CA PHE A 13 -3.71 -10.67 27.77
C PHE A 13 -4.86 -9.97 27.00
N VAL A 14 -4.92 -8.65 27.04
CA VAL A 14 -6.01 -7.91 26.35
C VAL A 14 -5.87 -7.98 24.83
N PRO A 15 -4.72 -7.66 24.21
CA PRO A 15 -4.56 -7.79 22.76
C PRO A 15 -4.84 -9.21 22.26
N THR A 16 -4.32 -10.25 22.89
CA THR A 16 -4.53 -11.64 22.47
C THR A 16 -5.99 -12.05 22.51
N ASN A 17 -6.72 -11.67 23.56
CA ASN A 17 -8.17 -11.95 23.62
C ASN A 17 -8.93 -11.23 22.52
N VAL A 18 -8.64 -9.96 22.27
CA VAL A 18 -9.33 -9.20 21.20
C VAL A 18 -9.03 -9.76 19.82
N ILE A 19 -7.78 -10.13 19.52
CA ILE A 19 -7.40 -10.79 18.26
C ILE A 19 -8.16 -12.09 18.06
N SER A 20 -8.39 -12.87 19.13
CA SER A 20 -9.12 -14.13 19.05
C SER A 20 -10.62 -13.98 18.79
N ILE A 21 -11.21 -12.85 19.18
CA ILE A 21 -12.65 -12.57 19.06
C ILE A 21 -12.98 -11.88 17.71
N THR A 22 -12.09 -11.04 17.21
CA THR A 22 -12.32 -10.24 16.01
C THR A 22 -11.92 -10.97 14.72
N ASP A 23 -12.46 -10.52 13.58
CA ASP A 23 -12.16 -11.08 12.26
C ASP A 23 -10.91 -10.46 11.61
N GLY A 24 -10.06 -9.89 12.39
CA GLY A 24 -8.80 -9.30 11.97
C GLY A 24 -8.45 -8.06 12.76
N GLN A 25 -7.27 -7.52 12.50
CA GLN A 25 -6.74 -6.33 13.14
C GLN A 25 -5.94 -5.49 12.14
N ILE A 26 -5.96 -4.18 12.34
CA ILE A 26 -5.00 -3.25 11.74
C ILE A 26 -4.03 -2.88 12.85
N PHE A 27 -2.75 -3.18 12.65
CA PHE A 27 -1.69 -2.96 13.61
C PHE A 27 -0.91 -1.69 13.26
N LEU A 28 -0.87 -0.74 14.21
CA LEU A 28 -0.15 0.52 14.05
C LEU A 28 1.13 0.50 14.90
N GLU A 29 2.24 0.95 14.33
CA GLU A 29 3.55 0.98 14.98
C GLU A 29 4.06 2.41 15.17
N SER A 30 4.55 2.71 16.38
CA SER A 30 5.14 4.00 16.70
C SER A 30 6.38 4.31 15.88
N ASP A 31 7.20 3.29 15.57
CA ASP A 31 8.42 3.46 14.78
C ASP A 31 8.10 3.87 13.33
N LEU A 32 7.07 3.28 12.73
CA LEU A 32 6.58 3.69 11.41
C LEU A 32 6.07 5.14 11.44
N PHE A 33 5.30 5.47 12.48
CA PHE A 33 4.79 6.84 12.65
C PHE A 33 5.91 7.87 12.77
N ASN A 34 6.90 7.59 13.60
CA ASN A 34 8.04 8.47 13.85
C ASN A 34 8.96 8.59 12.63
N SER A 35 9.03 7.55 11.79
CA SER A 35 9.76 7.58 10.51
C SER A 35 9.00 8.29 9.38
N GLY A 36 7.81 8.84 9.67
CA GLY A 36 7.00 9.59 8.71
C GLY A 36 6.13 8.72 7.79
N ILE A 37 5.98 7.42 8.07
CA ILE A 37 5.06 6.54 7.36
C ILE A 37 3.68 6.69 8.00
N ARG A 38 2.76 7.32 7.28
CA ARG A 38 1.39 7.60 7.73
C ARG A 38 0.39 7.27 6.63
N PRO A 39 -0.58 6.40 6.91
CA PRO A 39 -0.84 5.72 8.19
C PRO A 39 0.29 4.74 8.57
N ALA A 40 0.56 4.64 9.86
CA ALA A 40 1.64 3.81 10.43
C ALA A 40 1.26 2.32 10.50
N VAL A 41 0.70 1.79 9.43
CA VAL A 41 0.16 0.43 9.35
C VAL A 41 1.28 -0.57 9.10
N ASN A 42 1.44 -1.53 10.01
CA ASN A 42 2.25 -2.70 9.76
C ASN A 42 1.45 -3.72 8.92
N ALA A 43 1.71 -3.77 7.62
CA ALA A 43 1.02 -4.68 6.70
C ALA A 43 1.33 -6.17 6.94
N GLY A 44 2.46 -6.49 7.59
CA GLY A 44 2.86 -7.85 7.93
C GLY A 44 2.08 -8.43 9.13
N LEU A 45 1.85 -7.60 10.15
CA LEU A 45 1.12 -7.98 11.36
C LEU A 45 -0.39 -7.78 11.25
N SER A 46 -0.83 -6.93 10.30
CA SER A 46 -2.24 -6.71 10.06
C SER A 46 -2.85 -7.88 9.30
N VAL A 47 -4.02 -8.33 9.76
CA VAL A 47 -4.70 -9.51 9.23
C VAL A 47 -6.18 -9.21 9.03
N SER A 48 -6.75 -9.72 7.94
CA SER A 48 -8.20 -9.80 7.74
C SER A 48 -8.59 -11.25 7.43
N ARG A 49 -9.50 -11.84 8.21
CA ARG A 49 -10.03 -13.19 7.95
C ARG A 49 -10.89 -13.24 6.70
N VAL A 50 -11.63 -12.18 6.43
CA VAL A 50 -12.43 -12.05 5.20
C VAL A 50 -11.53 -11.81 4.00
N GLY A 51 -10.51 -10.98 4.16
CA GLY A 51 -9.44 -10.74 3.20
C GLY A 51 -9.95 -10.37 1.81
N GLY A 52 -9.40 -11.05 0.81
CA GLY A 52 -9.72 -10.78 -0.58
C GLY A 52 -11.18 -11.05 -1.01
N ALA A 53 -11.99 -11.71 -0.17
CA ALA A 53 -13.41 -11.89 -0.45
C ALA A 53 -14.23 -10.59 -0.30
N ALA A 54 -13.74 -9.66 0.51
CA ALA A 54 -14.37 -8.35 0.71
C ALA A 54 -13.87 -7.28 -0.29
N GLN A 55 -12.80 -7.56 -1.03
CA GLN A 55 -12.23 -6.63 -1.99
C GLN A 55 -12.95 -6.67 -3.33
N THR A 56 -13.04 -5.50 -3.99
CA THR A 56 -13.40 -5.47 -5.41
C THR A 56 -12.36 -6.25 -6.23
N LYS A 57 -12.75 -6.79 -7.37
CA LYS A 57 -11.86 -7.62 -8.19
C LYS A 57 -10.59 -6.87 -8.62
N ILE A 58 -10.74 -5.57 -8.96
CA ILE A 58 -9.61 -4.72 -9.35
C ILE A 58 -8.60 -4.55 -8.21
N ILE A 59 -9.07 -4.23 -7.01
CA ILE A 59 -8.18 -4.06 -5.84
C ILE A 59 -7.52 -5.38 -5.45
N LYS A 60 -8.27 -6.49 -5.49
CA LYS A 60 -7.71 -7.82 -5.22
C LYS A 60 -6.58 -8.18 -6.18
N LYS A 61 -6.76 -7.87 -7.47
CA LYS A 61 -5.76 -8.18 -8.51
C LYS A 61 -4.52 -7.30 -8.40
N LEU A 62 -4.70 -6.00 -8.18
CA LEU A 62 -3.60 -5.04 -8.13
C LEU A 62 -2.86 -5.02 -6.78
N GLY A 63 -3.58 -5.21 -5.67
CA GLY A 63 -3.00 -5.14 -4.32
C GLY A 63 -2.06 -6.29 -3.96
N GLY A 64 -2.19 -7.45 -4.64
CA GLY A 64 -1.35 -8.62 -4.36
C GLY A 64 0.13 -8.39 -4.63
N GLY A 65 0.47 -7.74 -5.74
CA GLY A 65 1.84 -7.38 -6.10
C GLY A 65 2.47 -6.43 -5.09
N ILE A 66 1.76 -5.37 -4.76
CA ILE A 66 2.21 -4.34 -3.80
C ILE A 66 2.53 -4.93 -2.42
N ARG A 67 1.70 -5.86 -1.93
CA ARG A 67 1.97 -6.51 -0.64
C ARG A 67 3.26 -7.33 -0.66
N LEU A 68 3.54 -7.98 -1.78
CA LEU A 68 4.78 -8.74 -1.97
C LEU A 68 5.99 -7.80 -2.02
N ASP A 69 5.91 -6.72 -2.80
CA ASP A 69 6.97 -5.72 -2.92
C ASP A 69 7.32 -5.11 -1.54
N LEU A 70 6.31 -4.76 -0.74
CA LEU A 70 6.51 -4.23 0.61
C LEU A 70 7.11 -5.25 1.59
N ALA A 71 6.73 -6.53 1.48
CA ALA A 71 7.30 -7.58 2.31
C ALA A 71 8.78 -7.80 1.98
N GLN A 72 9.12 -7.92 0.69
CA GLN A 72 10.50 -8.05 0.22
C GLN A 72 11.35 -6.83 0.58
N TYR A 73 10.81 -5.63 0.42
CA TYR A 73 11.50 -4.40 0.80
C TYR A 73 11.89 -4.40 2.28
N ARG A 74 10.98 -4.79 3.19
CA ARG A 74 11.27 -4.84 4.63
C ARG A 74 12.40 -5.79 4.98
N GLU A 75 12.43 -6.97 4.35
CA GLU A 75 13.52 -7.94 4.53
C GLU A 75 14.83 -7.39 4.01
N LEU A 76 14.85 -6.85 2.79
CA LEU A 76 16.06 -6.34 2.16
C LEU A 76 16.58 -5.07 2.83
N ALA A 77 15.71 -4.17 3.28
CA ALA A 77 16.11 -2.94 3.96
C ALA A 77 16.83 -3.21 5.29
N ALA A 78 16.46 -4.27 6.01
CA ALA A 78 17.16 -4.70 7.20
C ALA A 78 18.59 -5.19 6.89
N PHE A 79 18.78 -5.91 5.79
CA PHE A 79 20.10 -6.36 5.32
C PHE A 79 20.94 -5.20 4.75
N ALA A 80 20.32 -4.26 4.05
CA ALA A 80 21.03 -3.14 3.41
C ALA A 80 21.78 -2.25 4.41
N GLN A 81 21.36 -2.21 5.66
CA GLN A 81 22.06 -1.48 6.73
C GLN A 81 23.44 -2.09 7.08
N PHE A 82 23.65 -3.36 6.75
CA PHE A 82 24.86 -4.10 7.11
C PHE A 82 25.73 -4.48 5.90
N ALA A 83 25.23 -4.34 4.68
CA ALA A 83 25.92 -4.74 3.46
C ALA A 83 26.65 -3.54 2.82
N SER A 84 27.96 -3.64 2.68
CA SER A 84 28.77 -2.62 2.01
C SER A 84 28.58 -2.60 0.49
N ASP A 85 28.23 -3.76 -0.12
CA ASP A 85 28.02 -3.92 -1.55
C ASP A 85 26.73 -4.69 -1.82
N LEU A 86 25.72 -4.00 -2.36
CA LEU A 86 24.49 -4.60 -2.85
C LEU A 86 24.62 -4.83 -4.36
N ASP A 87 24.19 -6.00 -4.81
CA ASP A 87 24.04 -6.24 -6.24
C ASP A 87 22.94 -5.34 -6.83
N GLU A 88 22.99 -5.13 -8.15
CA GLU A 88 22.08 -4.21 -8.85
C GLU A 88 20.60 -4.63 -8.72
N ALA A 89 20.31 -5.93 -8.71
CA ALA A 89 18.96 -6.44 -8.61
C ALA A 89 18.36 -6.13 -7.22
N THR A 90 19.13 -6.39 -6.16
CA THR A 90 18.74 -6.07 -4.77
C THR A 90 18.55 -4.57 -4.59
N ARG A 91 19.44 -3.73 -5.17
CA ARG A 91 19.27 -2.27 -5.12
C ARG A 91 17.97 -1.82 -5.77
N LYS A 92 17.65 -2.31 -6.96
CA LYS A 92 16.37 -2.00 -7.65
C LYS A 92 15.15 -2.40 -6.84
N GLN A 93 15.19 -3.56 -6.18
CA GLN A 93 14.10 -4.00 -5.31
C GLN A 93 13.92 -3.07 -4.10
N ILE A 94 15.01 -2.62 -3.49
CA ILE A 94 14.96 -1.66 -2.38
C ILE A 94 14.38 -0.33 -2.85
N GLU A 95 14.86 0.21 -3.97
CA GLU A 95 14.39 1.48 -4.54
C GLU A 95 12.91 1.40 -4.91
N ARG A 96 12.46 0.30 -5.52
CA ARG A 96 11.05 0.05 -5.80
C ARG A 96 10.22 0.01 -4.53
N GLY A 97 10.67 -0.71 -3.51
CA GLY A 97 9.98 -0.79 -2.22
C GLY A 97 9.89 0.56 -1.50
N GLN A 98 10.90 1.42 -1.62
CA GLN A 98 10.88 2.78 -1.10
C GLN A 98 9.80 3.63 -1.80
N ARG A 99 9.72 3.58 -3.14
CA ARG A 99 8.72 4.31 -3.92
C ARG A 99 7.30 3.81 -3.61
N VAL A 100 7.12 2.50 -3.52
CA VAL A 100 5.84 1.92 -3.11
C VAL A 100 5.46 2.35 -1.68
N THR A 101 6.42 2.39 -0.76
CA THR A 101 6.17 2.88 0.60
C THR A 101 5.75 4.35 0.61
N GLU A 102 6.37 5.18 -0.24
CA GLU A 102 6.00 6.58 -0.39
C GLU A 102 4.59 6.73 -0.97
N LEU A 103 4.25 5.93 -2.00
CA LEU A 103 2.91 5.90 -2.59
C LEU A 103 1.82 5.49 -1.59
N MET A 104 2.15 4.63 -0.62
CA MET A 104 1.17 4.16 0.39
C MET A 104 0.89 5.18 1.50
N LYS A 105 1.62 6.28 1.56
CA LYS A 105 1.31 7.37 2.49
C LYS A 105 0.02 8.07 2.07
N GLN A 106 -0.81 8.39 3.04
CA GLN A 106 -2.10 9.02 2.83
C GLN A 106 -2.36 10.08 3.90
N ASP A 107 -2.90 11.21 3.49
CA ASP A 107 -3.23 12.28 4.41
C ASP A 107 -4.43 11.92 5.29
N GLN A 108 -4.45 12.47 6.49
CA GLN A 108 -5.55 12.27 7.42
C GLN A 108 -6.84 12.89 6.84
N TYR A 109 -7.97 12.19 6.99
CA TYR A 109 -9.28 12.59 6.46
C TYR A 109 -9.36 12.70 4.93
N SER A 110 -8.47 12.06 4.22
CA SER A 110 -8.42 12.06 2.75
C SER A 110 -8.66 10.66 2.17
N PRO A 111 -9.88 10.11 2.28
CA PRO A 111 -10.17 8.77 1.76
C PRO A 111 -10.14 8.76 0.23
N MET A 112 -9.62 7.67 -0.33
CA MET A 112 -9.57 7.43 -1.77
C MET A 112 -10.74 6.55 -2.21
N SER A 113 -11.30 6.83 -3.39
CA SER A 113 -12.24 5.94 -4.06
C SER A 113 -11.56 4.68 -4.59
N VAL A 114 -12.33 3.65 -4.93
CA VAL A 114 -11.80 2.41 -5.54
C VAL A 114 -11.01 2.72 -6.82
N ALA A 115 -11.51 3.63 -7.67
CA ALA A 115 -10.82 4.02 -8.89
C ALA A 115 -9.47 4.70 -8.60
N GLN A 116 -9.43 5.64 -7.65
CA GLN A 116 -8.19 6.31 -7.25
C GLN A 116 -7.15 5.31 -6.74
N MET A 117 -7.55 4.43 -5.81
CA MET A 117 -6.66 3.37 -5.33
C MET A 117 -6.17 2.46 -6.47
N ALA A 118 -7.07 2.09 -7.39
CA ALA A 118 -6.74 1.19 -8.48
C ALA A 118 -5.70 1.79 -9.42
N VAL A 119 -5.81 3.06 -9.78
CA VAL A 119 -4.84 3.69 -10.72
C VAL A 119 -3.49 3.91 -10.07
N SER A 120 -3.43 4.28 -8.78
CA SER A 120 -2.16 4.37 -8.04
C SER A 120 -1.47 3.00 -7.95
N LEU A 121 -2.20 1.94 -7.59
CA LEU A 121 -1.67 0.57 -7.55
C LEU A 121 -1.25 0.06 -8.92
N TYR A 122 -2.00 0.41 -9.97
CA TYR A 122 -1.66 0.05 -11.34
C TYR A 122 -0.35 0.71 -11.78
N ALA A 123 -0.20 2.01 -11.52
CA ALA A 123 1.02 2.73 -11.82
C ALA A 123 2.26 2.12 -11.15
N ALA A 124 2.13 1.70 -9.89
CA ALA A 124 3.20 1.01 -9.18
C ALA A 124 3.52 -0.37 -9.77
N ASN A 125 2.50 -1.17 -10.11
CA ASN A 125 2.69 -2.52 -10.64
C ASN A 125 3.33 -2.52 -12.04
N GLU A 126 2.96 -1.57 -12.90
CA GLU A 126 3.48 -1.46 -14.27
C GLU A 126 4.85 -0.74 -14.34
N GLY A 127 5.39 -0.30 -13.18
CA GLY A 127 6.73 0.29 -13.10
C GLY A 127 6.81 1.77 -13.45
N PHE A 128 5.69 2.48 -13.56
CA PHE A 128 5.69 3.93 -13.85
C PHE A 128 6.36 4.80 -12.77
N LEU A 129 6.63 4.21 -11.60
CA LEU A 129 7.35 4.88 -10.52
C LEU A 129 8.87 4.65 -10.58
N ASP A 130 9.35 3.67 -11.35
CA ASP A 130 10.72 3.16 -11.23
C ASP A 130 11.79 4.21 -11.59
N ASP A 131 11.48 5.14 -12.49
CA ASP A 131 12.38 6.22 -12.91
C ASP A 131 12.19 7.52 -12.09
N LEU A 132 11.25 7.55 -11.13
CA LEU A 132 10.98 8.74 -10.34
C LEU A 132 11.92 8.84 -9.13
N GLU A 133 12.30 10.06 -8.78
CA GLU A 133 12.89 10.33 -7.46
C GLU A 133 11.83 10.10 -6.38
N ILE A 134 12.24 9.54 -5.22
CA ILE A 134 11.32 9.16 -4.14
C ILE A 134 10.47 10.35 -3.67
N ASN A 135 11.08 11.53 -3.55
CA ASN A 135 10.40 12.77 -3.16
C ASN A 135 9.38 13.29 -4.19
N LYS A 136 9.36 12.72 -5.41
CA LYS A 136 8.43 13.07 -6.49
C LYS A 136 7.27 12.10 -6.66
N VAL A 137 7.26 11.00 -5.92
CA VAL A 137 6.21 9.98 -6.03
C VAL A 137 4.84 10.56 -5.67
N ARG A 138 4.76 11.37 -4.61
CA ARG A 138 3.50 12.02 -4.20
C ARG A 138 3.04 13.06 -5.22
N ASP A 139 3.93 13.91 -5.71
CA ASP A 139 3.62 14.88 -6.76
C ASP A 139 3.07 14.19 -8.03
N PHE A 140 3.67 13.05 -8.40
CA PHE A 140 3.21 12.22 -9.51
C PHE A 140 1.82 11.65 -9.26
N GLU A 141 1.57 11.09 -8.07
CA GLU A 141 0.25 10.55 -7.72
C GLU A 141 -0.83 11.61 -7.79
N ASP A 142 -0.59 12.79 -7.21
CA ASP A 142 -1.52 13.92 -7.24
C ASP A 142 -1.83 14.36 -8.67
N ALA A 143 -0.80 14.46 -9.52
CA ALA A 143 -0.96 14.81 -10.93
C ALA A 143 -1.75 13.74 -11.70
N LEU A 144 -1.47 12.45 -11.46
CA LEU A 144 -2.18 11.32 -12.05
C LEU A 144 -3.66 11.34 -11.66
N GLN A 145 -3.96 11.53 -10.38
CA GLN A 145 -5.34 11.60 -9.88
C GLN A 145 -6.11 12.79 -10.49
N LEU A 146 -5.46 13.95 -10.58
CA LEU A 146 -6.06 15.13 -11.18
C LEU A 146 -6.34 14.91 -12.68
N TYR A 147 -5.37 14.40 -13.41
CA TYR A 147 -5.51 14.13 -14.85
C TYR A 147 -6.64 13.14 -15.13
N LEU A 148 -6.63 11.98 -14.47
CA LEU A 148 -7.66 10.96 -14.67
C LEU A 148 -9.06 11.41 -14.20
N GLY A 149 -9.11 12.22 -13.14
CA GLY A 149 -10.36 12.80 -12.65
C GLY A 149 -10.97 13.80 -13.63
N SER A 150 -10.16 14.58 -14.35
CA SER A 150 -10.62 15.58 -15.33
C SER A 150 -10.83 14.96 -16.72
N GLU A 151 -9.81 14.32 -17.27
CA GLU A 151 -9.80 13.88 -18.67
C GLU A 151 -10.42 12.49 -18.88
N GLN A 152 -10.41 11.65 -17.83
CA GLN A 152 -10.89 10.25 -17.88
C GLN A 152 -11.99 9.98 -16.84
N SER A 153 -12.81 10.99 -16.54
CA SER A 153 -13.87 10.88 -15.50
C SER A 153 -14.84 9.72 -15.74
N ALA A 154 -15.17 9.41 -17.01
CA ALA A 154 -16.02 8.29 -17.37
C ALA A 154 -15.37 6.93 -17.01
N LEU A 155 -14.06 6.79 -17.21
CA LEU A 155 -13.30 5.62 -16.81
C LEU A 155 -13.28 5.47 -15.29
N MET A 156 -13.01 6.55 -14.56
CA MET A 156 -13.00 6.56 -13.10
C MET A 156 -14.37 6.18 -12.52
N THR A 157 -15.45 6.69 -13.09
CA THR A 157 -16.83 6.32 -12.71
C THR A 157 -17.06 4.83 -12.98
N LYS A 158 -16.68 4.32 -14.13
CA LYS A 158 -16.84 2.90 -14.50
C LYS A 158 -16.10 1.96 -13.55
N ILE A 159 -14.88 2.32 -13.15
CA ILE A 159 -14.09 1.54 -12.17
C ILE A 159 -14.80 1.53 -10.81
N ASN A 160 -15.29 2.69 -10.34
CA ASN A 160 -16.00 2.79 -9.06
C ASN A 160 -17.29 1.97 -9.03
N GLU A 161 -18.06 1.95 -10.12
CA GLU A 161 -19.33 1.24 -10.20
C GLU A 161 -19.15 -0.28 -10.35
N LYS A 162 -18.21 -0.72 -11.20
CA LYS A 162 -18.04 -2.14 -11.51
C LYS A 162 -17.05 -2.84 -10.59
N GLY A 163 -16.01 -2.14 -10.13
CA GLY A 163 -14.93 -2.73 -9.33
C GLY A 163 -14.21 -3.89 -10.02
N ASP A 164 -14.33 -4.00 -11.37
CA ASP A 164 -13.77 -5.08 -12.17
C ASP A 164 -12.45 -4.63 -12.82
N PHE A 165 -11.63 -5.59 -13.27
CA PHE A 165 -10.38 -5.33 -13.98
C PHE A 165 -10.41 -6.04 -15.33
N SER A 166 -11.20 -5.49 -16.25
CA SER A 166 -11.32 -5.95 -17.65
C SER A 166 -10.19 -5.38 -18.51
N ASP A 167 -9.98 -6.00 -19.68
CA ASP A 167 -8.99 -5.51 -20.66
C ASP A 167 -9.31 -4.07 -21.11
N GLU A 168 -10.58 -3.72 -21.19
CA GLU A 168 -11.01 -2.36 -21.51
C GLU A 168 -10.55 -1.35 -20.45
N ILE A 169 -10.69 -1.68 -19.14
CA ILE A 169 -10.22 -0.85 -18.03
C ILE A 169 -8.70 -0.77 -18.04
N LYS A 170 -8.02 -1.91 -18.27
CA LYS A 170 -6.56 -1.95 -18.33
C LYS A 170 -5.98 -1.09 -19.47
N GLN A 171 -6.66 -1.03 -20.62
CA GLN A 171 -6.24 -0.18 -21.74
C GLN A 171 -6.58 1.29 -21.55
N GLY A 172 -7.56 1.59 -20.71
CA GLY A 172 -8.00 2.95 -20.42
C GLY A 172 -7.19 3.65 -19.34
N ILE A 173 -6.55 2.89 -18.44
CA ILE A 173 -5.62 3.42 -17.43
C ILE A 173 -4.24 3.66 -18.08
#